data_15b557be51f88c1603f5423e0ba2fa51
#
_entry.id   15b557be51f88c1603f5423e0ba2fa51
#
_cell.length_a   1.000
_cell.length_b   1.000
_cell.length_c   1.000
_cell.angle_alpha   90.00
_cell.angle_beta   90.00
_cell.angle_gamma   90.00
#
_symmetry.space_group_name_H-M   'P 1'
#
loop_
_entity.id
_entity.type
_entity.pdbx_description
1 polymer ?
#
loop_
_entity_poly.entity_id
_entity_poly.type
_entity_poly.pdbx_seq_one_letter_code
_entity_poly.pdbx_strand_id
1 'polypeptide(L)'
;VFTSQGKFRSTILEEFMYILFADDVEHLKSVHRDVNDVIHCGSAKAYTNLYFSAPRFRDFVASPSIEINVKDQDFAIYRDIRIVVEGEEKLAKLPVAAIENKTYLDKTMLDSVIATAEKVKQGFPYARFVVVAENYDVSLDVDPVYSRIDQIYVLRKCKRKEQWQDIDADIVVRMFNETKKHIERPWSDIASKMRNEGVIL
;
A
#
# COMPACT_ATOMS: atom_id res chain seq x y z
N VAL A 1 -16.81 25.34 4.79
CA VAL A 1 -17.25 24.99 3.43
C VAL A 1 -16.15 24.30 2.63
N PHE A 2 -14.85 24.63 2.83
CA PHE A 2 -13.74 24.05 2.05
C PHE A 2 -13.29 22.63 2.48
N THR A 3 -13.58 22.21 3.70
CA THR A 3 -13.21 20.88 4.21
C THR A 3 -14.02 19.74 3.58
N SER A 4 -15.25 20.02 3.12
CA SER A 4 -16.10 19.00 2.48
C SER A 4 -15.65 18.65 1.05
N GLN A 5 -15.12 19.61 0.30
CA GLN A 5 -14.64 19.40 -1.07
C GLN A 5 -13.33 18.58 -1.12
N GLY A 6 -12.44 18.74 -0.14
CA GLY A 6 -11.22 17.96 -0.04
C GLY A 6 -11.49 16.49 0.24
N LYS A 7 -12.42 16.20 1.15
CA LYS A 7 -12.86 14.82 1.43
C LYS A 7 -13.56 14.17 0.26
N PHE A 8 -14.43 14.90 -0.42
CA PHE A 8 -15.16 14.38 -1.58
C PHE A 8 -14.21 13.95 -2.73
N ARG A 9 -13.17 14.74 -3.01
CA ARG A 9 -12.20 14.42 -4.07
C ARG A 9 -11.35 13.18 -3.74
N SER A 10 -10.93 13.01 -2.49
CA SER A 10 -10.19 11.80 -2.10
C SER A 10 -11.06 10.55 -2.26
N THR A 11 -12.33 10.63 -1.89
CA THR A 11 -13.29 9.53 -2.06
C THR A 11 -13.47 9.14 -3.53
N ILE A 12 -13.48 10.11 -4.46
CA ILE A 12 -13.53 9.83 -5.91
C ILE A 12 -12.30 9.05 -6.37
N LEU A 13 -11.10 9.43 -5.91
CA LEU A 13 -9.88 8.69 -6.25
C LEU A 13 -9.87 7.27 -5.67
N GLU A 14 -10.38 7.09 -4.46
CA GLU A 14 -10.51 5.77 -3.83
C GLU A 14 -11.48 4.87 -4.63
N GLU A 15 -12.64 5.40 -5.02
CA GLU A 15 -13.62 4.70 -5.84
C GLU A 15 -13.07 4.38 -7.24
N PHE A 16 -12.35 5.34 -7.83
CA PHE A 16 -11.67 5.13 -9.11
C PHE A 16 -10.65 3.99 -9.02
N MET A 17 -9.83 3.93 -7.96
CA MET A 17 -8.89 2.83 -7.76
C MET A 17 -9.61 1.50 -7.61
N TYR A 18 -10.73 1.46 -6.90
CA TYR A 18 -11.54 0.26 -6.77
C TYR A 18 -12.04 -0.24 -8.13
N ILE A 19 -12.64 0.64 -8.93
CA ILE A 19 -13.13 0.29 -10.27
C ILE A 19 -11.99 -0.18 -11.17
N LEU A 20 -10.84 0.47 -11.10
CA LEU A 20 -9.68 0.16 -11.93
C LEU A 20 -9.12 -1.24 -11.68
N PHE A 21 -9.13 -1.71 -10.42
CA PHE A 21 -8.52 -2.98 -10.02
C PHE A 21 -9.50 -4.11 -9.73
N ALA A 22 -10.81 -3.85 -9.63
CA ALA A 22 -11.80 -4.85 -9.23
C ALA A 22 -11.81 -6.05 -10.19
N ASP A 23 -11.84 -5.81 -11.49
CA ASP A 23 -11.88 -6.88 -12.50
C ASP A 23 -10.57 -7.70 -12.51
N ASP A 24 -9.43 -7.04 -12.28
CA ASP A 24 -8.13 -7.73 -12.21
C ASP A 24 -8.04 -8.63 -10.97
N VAL A 25 -8.57 -8.17 -9.83
CA VAL A 25 -8.66 -8.99 -8.60
C VAL A 25 -9.61 -10.17 -8.79
N GLU A 26 -10.75 -10.00 -9.45
CA GLU A 26 -11.65 -11.13 -9.78
C GLU A 26 -10.99 -12.11 -10.75
N HIS A 27 -10.21 -11.62 -11.71
CA HIS A 27 -9.40 -12.47 -12.58
C HIS A 27 -8.36 -13.27 -11.77
N LEU A 28 -7.63 -12.64 -10.86
CA LEU A 28 -6.67 -13.33 -9.98
C LEU A 28 -7.34 -14.43 -9.16
N LYS A 29 -8.53 -14.19 -8.61
CA LYS A 29 -9.33 -15.21 -7.91
C LYS A 29 -9.68 -16.39 -8.83
N SER A 30 -10.02 -16.12 -10.09
CA SER A 30 -10.40 -17.15 -11.04
C SER A 30 -9.22 -18.05 -11.45
N VAL A 31 -8.01 -17.49 -11.53
CA VAL A 31 -6.77 -18.20 -11.86
C VAL A 31 -6.26 -19.02 -10.67
N HIS A 32 -6.37 -18.48 -9.47
CA HIS A 32 -5.91 -19.09 -8.22
C HIS A 32 -7.10 -19.61 -7.40
N ARG A 33 -7.87 -20.55 -7.94
CA ARG A 33 -9.12 -21.05 -7.35
C ARG A 33 -8.98 -21.65 -5.96
N ASP A 34 -7.83 -22.13 -5.59
CA ASP A 34 -7.48 -22.67 -4.27
C ASP A 34 -7.34 -21.58 -3.19
N VAL A 35 -7.21 -20.32 -3.60
CA VAL A 35 -7.03 -19.16 -2.70
C VAL A 35 -7.99 -17.99 -3.00
N ASN A 36 -9.04 -18.21 -3.77
CA ASN A 36 -9.94 -17.16 -4.28
C ASN A 36 -10.62 -16.34 -3.19
N ASP A 37 -10.96 -16.95 -2.05
CA ASP A 37 -11.71 -16.28 -0.97
C ASP A 37 -10.83 -15.44 -0.04
N VAL A 38 -9.52 -15.38 -0.27
CA VAL A 38 -8.60 -14.69 0.63
C VAL A 38 -8.01 -13.39 0.06
N ILE A 39 -8.19 -13.12 -1.24
CA ILE A 39 -7.71 -11.89 -1.91
C ILE A 39 -8.87 -10.91 -2.08
N HIS A 40 -8.65 -9.68 -1.63
CA HIS A 40 -9.61 -8.60 -1.65
C HIS A 40 -8.98 -7.29 -2.13
N CYS A 41 -9.81 -6.33 -2.53
CA CYS A 41 -9.36 -4.96 -2.79
C CYS A 41 -10.33 -3.93 -2.19
N GLY A 42 -9.82 -2.74 -1.93
CA GLY A 42 -10.55 -1.60 -1.37
C GLY A 42 -9.79 -0.93 -0.22
N SER A 43 -10.47 -0.04 0.50
CA SER A 43 -9.91 0.58 1.70
C SER A 43 -9.60 -0.48 2.77
N ALA A 44 -8.42 -0.41 3.37
CA ALA A 44 -7.96 -1.45 4.29
C ALA A 44 -7.11 -0.92 5.43
N LYS A 45 -7.21 -1.57 6.58
CA LYS A 45 -6.26 -1.43 7.69
C LYS A 45 -5.12 -2.41 7.49
N ALA A 46 -4.07 -1.98 6.77
CA ALA A 46 -2.93 -2.82 6.46
C ALA A 46 -2.11 -3.16 7.72
N TYR A 47 -1.78 -4.42 7.87
CA TYR A 47 -0.87 -4.90 8.92
C TYR A 47 0.51 -4.23 8.79
N THR A 48 1.09 -3.84 9.91
CA THR A 48 2.43 -3.24 9.94
C THR A 48 3.41 -4.01 10.82
N ASN A 49 3.02 -4.35 12.03
CA ASN A 49 3.83 -5.17 12.92
C ASN A 49 2.97 -5.81 14.03
N LEU A 50 3.59 -6.75 14.72
CA LEU A 50 3.07 -7.39 15.93
C LEU A 50 3.94 -6.95 17.12
N TYR A 51 3.33 -6.77 18.28
CA TYR A 51 4.05 -6.57 19.54
C TYR A 51 3.36 -7.29 20.69
N PHE A 52 4.14 -7.57 21.74
CA PHE A 52 3.61 -8.17 22.97
C PHE A 52 3.29 -7.09 23.99
N SER A 53 2.14 -7.24 24.66
CA SER A 53 1.66 -6.33 25.68
C SER A 53 1.48 -7.07 27.00
N ALA A 54 1.99 -6.47 28.07
CA ALA A 54 1.80 -6.96 29.44
C ALA A 54 1.73 -5.76 30.39
N PRO A 55 0.56 -5.50 31.02
CA PRO A 55 0.40 -4.34 31.92
C PRO A 55 1.31 -4.39 33.15
N ARG A 56 1.71 -5.59 33.60
CA ARG A 56 2.56 -5.81 34.78
C ARG A 56 3.53 -6.95 34.53
N PHE A 57 4.62 -6.99 35.28
CA PHE A 57 5.62 -8.07 35.20
C PHE A 57 5.00 -9.46 35.43
N ARG A 58 4.05 -9.59 36.34
CA ARG A 58 3.36 -10.86 36.58
C ARG A 58 2.59 -11.33 35.33
N ASP A 59 1.95 -10.42 34.64
CA ASP A 59 1.19 -10.73 33.43
C ASP A 59 2.15 -11.12 32.29
N PHE A 60 3.32 -10.47 32.20
CA PHE A 60 4.38 -10.85 31.26
C PHE A 60 4.90 -12.27 31.51
N VAL A 61 5.09 -12.65 32.78
CA VAL A 61 5.57 -14.02 33.14
C VAL A 61 4.50 -15.06 32.91
N ALA A 62 3.24 -14.73 33.16
CA ALA A 62 2.12 -15.66 33.00
C ALA A 62 1.78 -15.92 31.52
N SER A 63 1.45 -14.90 30.80
CA SER A 63 1.16 -14.94 29.35
C SER A 63 0.99 -13.49 28.83
N PRO A 64 1.95 -12.93 28.11
CA PRO A 64 1.77 -11.63 27.47
C PRO A 64 0.76 -11.76 26.32
N SER A 65 -0.16 -10.80 26.20
CA SER A 65 -1.06 -10.75 25.06
C SER A 65 -0.35 -10.25 23.79
N ILE A 66 -0.82 -10.70 22.63
CA ILE A 66 -0.35 -10.21 21.35
C ILE A 66 -1.24 -9.06 20.86
N GLU A 67 -0.61 -8.05 20.29
CA GLU A 67 -1.27 -6.92 19.67
C GLU A 67 -0.72 -6.68 18.26
N ILE A 68 -1.59 -6.22 17.37
CA ILE A 68 -1.18 -5.85 16.02
C ILE A 68 -1.36 -4.35 15.78
N ASN A 69 -0.36 -3.75 15.16
CA ASN A 69 -0.46 -2.41 14.63
C ASN A 69 -0.90 -2.46 13.16
N VAL A 70 -1.77 -1.53 12.81
CA VAL A 70 -2.28 -1.38 11.45
C VAL A 70 -2.13 0.07 10.99
N LYS A 71 -2.14 0.27 9.68
CA LYS A 71 -2.22 1.57 9.02
C LYS A 71 -3.35 1.60 8.03
N ASP A 72 -4.21 2.63 8.14
CA ASP A 72 -5.24 2.86 7.16
C ASP A 72 -4.60 3.14 5.79
N GLN A 73 -5.15 2.51 4.75
CA GLN A 73 -4.79 2.70 3.36
C GLN A 73 -6.04 3.13 2.60
N ASP A 74 -5.92 4.15 1.76
CA ASP A 74 -7.03 4.64 0.94
C ASP A 74 -7.50 3.55 -0.02
N PHE A 75 -6.55 2.80 -0.60
CA PHE A 75 -6.83 1.58 -1.36
C PHE A 75 -5.70 0.56 -1.17
N ALA A 76 -6.06 -0.72 -1.12
CA ALA A 76 -5.11 -1.82 -1.13
C ALA A 76 -5.67 -3.05 -1.85
N ILE A 77 -4.79 -3.84 -2.45
CA ILE A 77 -5.04 -5.24 -2.79
C ILE A 77 -4.36 -6.04 -1.69
N TYR A 78 -5.12 -6.85 -0.96
CA TYR A 78 -4.66 -7.48 0.27
C TYR A 78 -5.21 -8.89 0.45
N ARG A 79 -4.53 -9.64 1.29
CA ARG A 79 -4.97 -10.93 1.79
C ARG A 79 -5.34 -10.82 3.27
N ASP A 80 -6.45 -11.43 3.67
CA ASP A 80 -6.72 -11.68 5.07
C ASP A 80 -5.83 -12.81 5.58
N ILE A 81 -5.16 -12.57 6.71
CA ILE A 81 -4.31 -13.55 7.40
C ILE A 81 -4.77 -13.72 8.85
N ARG A 82 -4.54 -14.91 9.35
CA ARG A 82 -4.78 -15.28 10.76
C ARG A 82 -3.43 -15.50 11.42
N ILE A 83 -3.19 -14.76 12.51
CA ILE A 83 -1.98 -14.86 13.32
C ILE A 83 -2.37 -15.53 14.63
N VAL A 84 -1.77 -16.67 14.94
CA VAL A 84 -2.02 -17.42 16.19
C VAL A 84 -0.73 -17.50 16.97
N VAL A 85 -0.75 -17.00 18.20
CA VAL A 85 0.39 -17.07 19.13
C VAL A 85 -0.15 -17.47 20.50
N GLU A 86 0.38 -18.55 21.08
CA GLU A 86 -0.01 -19.08 22.39
C GLU A 86 -1.53 -19.27 22.58
N GLY A 87 -2.24 -19.59 21.49
CA GLY A 87 -3.70 -19.79 21.51
C GLY A 87 -4.53 -18.51 21.31
N GLU A 88 -3.94 -17.34 21.34
CA GLU A 88 -4.59 -16.09 20.93
C GLU A 88 -4.61 -15.96 19.40
N GLU A 89 -5.75 -15.54 18.86
CA GLU A 89 -5.94 -15.30 17.42
C GLU A 89 -6.17 -13.83 17.14
N LYS A 90 -5.45 -13.31 16.15
CA LYS A 90 -5.65 -11.95 15.60
C LYS A 90 -5.83 -12.04 14.08
N LEU A 91 -6.78 -11.29 13.56
CA LEU A 91 -6.99 -11.15 12.11
C LEU A 91 -6.25 -9.91 11.60
N ALA A 92 -5.57 -10.02 10.49
CA ALA A 92 -4.84 -8.93 9.89
C ALA A 92 -5.01 -8.91 8.36
N LYS A 93 -4.86 -7.74 7.75
CA LYS A 93 -4.88 -7.55 6.29
C LYS A 93 -3.46 -7.32 5.81
N LEU A 94 -2.94 -8.25 5.01
CA LEU A 94 -1.58 -8.18 4.48
C LEU A 94 -1.63 -7.61 3.05
N PRO A 95 -1.17 -6.37 2.81
CA PRO A 95 -1.28 -5.74 1.51
C PRO A 95 -0.21 -6.28 0.55
N VAL A 96 -0.63 -6.65 -0.65
CA VAL A 96 0.27 -6.91 -1.80
C VAL A 96 0.59 -5.59 -2.51
N ALA A 97 -0.42 -4.74 -2.66
CA ALA A 97 -0.28 -3.38 -3.13
C ALA A 97 -1.05 -2.45 -2.19
N ALA A 98 -0.45 -1.33 -1.81
CA ALA A 98 -1.04 -0.28 -1.00
C ALA A 98 -0.91 1.04 -1.74
N ILE A 99 -2.01 1.78 -1.86
CA ILE A 99 -2.10 3.03 -2.61
C ILE A 99 -2.64 4.12 -1.69
N GLU A 100 -1.86 5.19 -1.56
CA GLU A 100 -2.28 6.43 -0.91
C GLU A 100 -2.72 7.45 -1.96
N ASN A 101 -3.95 7.92 -1.85
CA ASN A 101 -4.55 8.88 -2.78
C ASN A 101 -4.50 10.30 -2.21
N LYS A 102 -4.00 11.24 -2.99
CA LYS A 102 -3.90 12.65 -2.60
C LYS A 102 -4.42 13.55 -3.73
N THR A 103 -5.23 14.55 -3.41
CA THR A 103 -5.60 15.59 -4.39
C THR A 103 -4.39 16.46 -4.75
N TYR A 104 -3.45 16.58 -3.84
CA TYR A 104 -2.12 17.15 -4.05
C TYR A 104 -1.17 16.56 -3.03
N LEU A 105 0.10 16.56 -3.35
CA LEU A 105 1.16 16.09 -2.47
C LEU A 105 2.10 17.27 -2.15
N ASP A 106 2.06 17.75 -0.92
CA ASP A 106 3.04 18.69 -0.38
C ASP A 106 4.11 18.00 0.48
N LYS A 107 5.07 18.77 0.99
CA LYS A 107 6.18 18.23 1.79
C LYS A 107 5.69 17.51 3.06
N THR A 108 4.72 18.07 3.78
CA THR A 108 4.19 17.48 5.02
C THR A 108 3.46 16.16 4.73
N MET A 109 2.68 16.13 3.65
CA MET A 109 2.01 14.92 3.20
C MET A 109 3.02 13.87 2.74
N LEU A 110 4.07 14.27 2.01
CA LEU A 110 5.14 13.36 1.59
C LEU A 110 5.81 12.71 2.81
N ASP A 111 6.19 13.47 3.83
CA ASP A 111 6.81 12.94 5.04
C ASP A 111 5.89 11.95 5.77
N SER A 112 4.59 12.26 5.84
CA SER A 112 3.59 11.37 6.43
C SER A 112 3.46 10.05 5.65
N VAL A 113 3.45 10.13 4.33
CA VAL A 113 3.34 8.95 3.45
C VAL A 113 4.62 8.11 3.48
N ILE A 114 5.80 8.72 3.56
CA ILE A 114 7.07 8.02 3.77
C ILE A 114 7.01 7.19 5.06
N ALA A 115 6.58 7.79 6.17
CA ALA A 115 6.44 7.10 7.44
C ALA A 115 5.41 5.94 7.38
N THR A 116 4.38 6.07 6.55
CA THR A 116 3.39 5.00 6.32
C THR A 116 4.01 3.87 5.49
N ALA A 117 4.71 4.19 4.40
CA ALA A 117 5.41 3.21 3.56
C ALA A 117 6.42 2.37 4.36
N GLU A 118 7.21 3.01 5.24
CA GLU A 118 8.14 2.33 6.13
C GLU A 118 7.44 1.28 6.99
N LYS A 119 6.32 1.65 7.62
CA LYS A 119 5.55 0.75 8.50
C LYS A 119 4.92 -0.40 7.74
N VAL A 120 4.29 -0.14 6.59
CA VAL A 120 3.68 -1.17 5.76
C VAL A 120 4.73 -2.18 5.29
N LYS A 121 5.88 -1.69 4.82
CA LYS A 121 6.97 -2.57 4.36
C LYS A 121 7.74 -3.27 5.48
N GLN A 122 7.67 -2.80 6.72
CA GLN A 122 8.12 -3.57 7.88
C GLN A 122 7.25 -4.80 8.10
N GLY A 123 5.94 -4.67 7.93
CA GLY A 123 5.01 -5.80 8.05
C GLY A 123 5.09 -6.78 6.88
N PHE A 124 5.25 -6.27 5.67
CA PHE A 124 5.38 -7.07 4.46
C PHE A 124 6.36 -6.41 3.46
N PRO A 125 7.64 -6.82 3.45
CA PRO A 125 8.67 -6.21 2.61
C PRO A 125 8.38 -6.25 1.10
N TYR A 126 7.58 -7.21 0.66
CA TYR A 126 7.19 -7.37 -0.73
C TYR A 126 5.98 -6.50 -1.14
N ALA A 127 5.34 -5.80 -0.21
CA ALA A 127 4.25 -4.88 -0.56
C ALA A 127 4.75 -3.81 -1.54
N ARG A 128 4.02 -3.59 -2.62
CA ARG A 128 4.19 -2.41 -3.47
C ARG A 128 3.45 -1.23 -2.82
N PHE A 129 4.18 -0.21 -2.41
CA PHE A 129 3.60 1.00 -1.82
C PHE A 129 3.74 2.17 -2.78
N VAL A 130 2.61 2.71 -3.23
CA VAL A 130 2.59 3.82 -4.19
C VAL A 130 1.73 4.99 -3.69
N VAL A 131 2.07 6.17 -4.17
CA VAL A 131 1.29 7.39 -3.97
C VAL A 131 0.70 7.83 -5.30
N VAL A 132 -0.58 8.14 -5.29
CA VAL A 132 -1.27 8.72 -6.44
C VAL A 132 -1.74 10.12 -6.07
N ALA A 133 -1.23 11.14 -6.74
CA ALA A 133 -1.59 12.51 -6.50
C ALA A 133 -2.08 13.19 -7.78
N GLU A 134 -3.14 14.03 -7.69
CA GLU A 134 -3.50 14.84 -8.84
C GLU A 134 -2.39 15.86 -9.17
N ASN A 135 -1.85 16.54 -8.14
CA ASN A 135 -0.82 17.57 -8.30
C ASN A 135 0.37 17.31 -7.36
N TYR A 136 1.56 17.77 -7.74
CA TYR A 136 2.79 17.61 -6.96
C TYR A 136 3.34 18.98 -6.52
N ASP A 137 3.09 19.34 -5.27
CA ASP A 137 3.46 20.64 -4.68
C ASP A 137 4.76 20.58 -3.83
N VAL A 138 5.44 19.43 -3.80
CA VAL A 138 6.76 19.32 -3.14
C VAL A 138 7.79 20.13 -3.95
N SER A 139 8.78 20.70 -3.26
CA SER A 139 9.92 21.31 -3.94
C SER A 139 10.67 20.28 -4.79
N LEU A 140 11.08 20.66 -5.99
CA LEU A 140 11.81 19.76 -6.90
C LEU A 140 13.24 19.46 -6.41
N ASP A 141 13.71 20.15 -5.37
CA ASP A 141 14.98 19.85 -4.70
C ASP A 141 14.87 18.65 -3.74
N VAL A 142 13.64 18.20 -3.45
CA VAL A 142 13.40 17.05 -2.58
C VAL A 142 13.26 15.81 -3.44
N ASP A 143 14.26 14.94 -3.38
CA ASP A 143 14.20 13.63 -4.05
C ASP A 143 13.65 12.57 -3.09
N PRO A 144 12.48 11.97 -3.35
CA PRO A 144 11.91 10.93 -2.49
C PRO A 144 12.58 9.55 -2.64
N VAL A 145 13.62 9.41 -3.43
CA VAL A 145 14.32 8.13 -3.70
C VAL A 145 14.86 7.45 -2.44
N TYR A 146 15.13 8.22 -1.37
CA TYR A 146 15.56 7.69 -0.07
C TYR A 146 14.45 6.96 0.70
N SER A 147 13.21 7.10 0.26
CA SER A 147 12.03 6.50 0.93
C SER A 147 11.79 5.07 0.47
N ARG A 148 10.90 4.37 1.18
CA ARG A 148 10.39 3.06 0.76
C ARG A 148 9.14 3.14 -0.12
N ILE A 149 8.81 4.31 -0.64
CA ILE A 149 7.77 4.45 -1.65
C ILE A 149 8.30 3.88 -2.97
N ASP A 150 7.56 2.95 -3.59
CA ASP A 150 8.00 2.35 -4.85
C ASP A 150 7.79 3.28 -6.04
N GLN A 151 6.74 4.13 -6.00
CA GLN A 151 6.46 5.12 -7.04
C GLN A 151 5.49 6.20 -6.55
N ILE A 152 5.64 7.40 -7.10
CA ILE A 152 4.69 8.51 -6.97
C ILE A 152 4.16 8.82 -8.37
N TYR A 153 2.84 8.66 -8.57
CA TYR A 153 2.17 8.99 -9.83
C TYR A 153 1.50 10.34 -9.70
N VAL A 154 1.88 11.29 -10.57
CA VAL A 154 1.31 12.64 -10.62
C VAL A 154 0.39 12.73 -11.82
N LEU A 155 -0.92 12.65 -11.58
CA LEU A 155 -1.91 12.47 -12.64
C LEU A 155 -1.99 13.68 -13.61
N ARG A 156 -1.71 14.89 -13.13
CA ARG A 156 -1.82 16.13 -13.92
C ARG A 156 -0.47 16.72 -14.34
N LYS A 157 0.64 16.12 -13.93
CA LYS A 157 2.01 16.57 -14.26
C LYS A 157 2.32 18.04 -13.96
N CYS A 158 1.61 18.66 -13.02
CA CYS A 158 1.76 20.07 -12.65
C CYS A 158 1.59 20.30 -11.15
N LYS A 159 1.99 21.47 -10.68
CA LYS A 159 1.66 22.00 -9.35
C LYS A 159 0.27 22.62 -9.36
N ARG A 160 -0.40 22.67 -8.20
CA ARG A 160 -1.75 23.28 -8.07
C ARG A 160 -1.86 24.72 -8.55
N LYS A 161 -0.79 25.49 -8.41
CA LYS A 161 -0.76 26.92 -8.78
C LYS A 161 -0.34 27.17 -10.23
N GLU A 162 0.04 26.12 -10.94
CA GLU A 162 0.37 26.20 -12.37
C GLU A 162 -0.90 26.08 -13.21
N GLN A 163 -0.73 26.23 -14.54
CA GLN A 163 -1.83 26.04 -15.46
C GLN A 163 -2.44 24.64 -15.28
N TRP A 164 -3.75 24.59 -15.17
CA TRP A 164 -4.49 23.35 -15.03
C TRP A 164 -4.22 22.42 -16.21
N GLN A 165 -3.89 21.17 -15.88
CA GLN A 165 -3.71 20.09 -16.85
C GLN A 165 -4.80 19.04 -16.60
N ASP A 166 -5.24 18.39 -17.67
CA ASP A 166 -6.12 17.23 -17.55
C ASP A 166 -5.38 16.03 -16.94
N ILE A 167 -6.13 15.06 -16.43
CA ILE A 167 -5.56 13.79 -15.98
C ILE A 167 -4.96 13.08 -17.21
N ASP A 168 -3.71 12.71 -17.09
CA ASP A 168 -3.00 11.98 -18.12
C ASP A 168 -3.32 10.47 -18.02
N ALA A 169 -4.02 9.99 -19.06
CA ALA A 169 -4.43 8.59 -19.14
C ALA A 169 -3.23 7.62 -19.16
N ASP A 170 -2.10 8.02 -19.75
CA ASP A 170 -0.90 7.17 -19.83
C ASP A 170 -0.31 6.91 -18.44
N ILE A 171 -0.40 7.89 -17.53
CA ILE A 171 0.03 7.72 -16.14
C ILE A 171 -0.87 6.68 -15.43
N VAL A 172 -2.17 6.73 -15.66
CA VAL A 172 -3.11 5.76 -15.10
C VAL A 172 -2.82 4.35 -15.62
N VAL A 173 -2.67 4.20 -16.94
CA VAL A 173 -2.32 2.92 -17.58
C VAL A 173 -0.99 2.39 -17.07
N ARG A 174 0.01 3.26 -16.94
CA ARG A 174 1.31 2.90 -16.39
C ARG A 174 1.21 2.39 -14.96
N MET A 175 0.49 3.11 -14.09
CA MET A 175 0.26 2.71 -12.70
C MET A 175 -0.40 1.34 -12.61
N PHE A 176 -1.46 1.10 -13.38
CA PHE A 176 -2.16 -0.17 -13.45
C PHE A 176 -1.23 -1.30 -13.87
N ASN A 177 -0.53 -1.15 -15.01
CA ASN A 177 0.35 -2.18 -15.55
C ASN A 177 1.53 -2.50 -14.63
N GLU A 178 2.15 -1.49 -14.01
CA GLU A 178 3.25 -1.71 -13.07
C GLU A 178 2.77 -2.41 -11.78
N THR A 179 1.56 -2.12 -11.31
CA THR A 179 0.97 -2.80 -10.15
C THR A 179 0.62 -4.24 -10.48
N LYS A 180 -0.01 -4.48 -11.62
CA LYS A 180 -0.31 -5.82 -12.13
C LYS A 180 0.96 -6.66 -12.29
N LYS A 181 1.98 -6.11 -12.96
CA LYS A 181 3.28 -6.76 -13.11
C LYS A 181 3.93 -7.11 -11.76
N HIS A 182 3.77 -6.26 -10.74
CA HIS A 182 4.26 -6.53 -9.40
C HIS A 182 3.56 -7.73 -8.76
N ILE A 183 2.25 -7.87 -8.93
CA ILE A 183 1.46 -8.98 -8.39
C ILE A 183 1.84 -10.30 -9.08
N GLU A 184 2.03 -10.27 -10.39
CA GLU A 184 2.30 -11.46 -11.21
C GLU A 184 3.75 -11.95 -11.16
N ARG A 185 4.72 -11.09 -10.83
CA ARG A 185 6.14 -11.49 -10.79
C ARG A 185 6.49 -12.28 -9.53
N PRO A 186 7.52 -13.15 -9.58
CA PRO A 186 8.11 -13.72 -8.37
C PRO A 186 8.67 -12.62 -7.46
N TRP A 187 8.32 -12.65 -6.16
CA TRP A 187 8.81 -11.64 -5.20
C TRP A 187 10.13 -12.04 -4.56
N SER A 188 10.33 -13.34 -4.32
CA SER A 188 11.55 -13.86 -3.73
C SER A 188 11.80 -15.28 -4.27
N ASP A 189 12.62 -15.36 -5.28
CA ASP A 189 13.12 -16.64 -5.79
C ASP A 189 14.65 -16.64 -5.73
N ILE A 190 15.15 -16.68 -4.50
CA ILE A 190 16.59 -16.68 -4.23
C ILE A 190 17.29 -17.87 -4.89
N ALA A 191 16.63 -19.03 -4.90
CA ALA A 191 17.21 -20.23 -5.49
C ALA A 191 17.38 -20.11 -7.02
N SER A 192 16.37 -19.58 -7.70
CA SER A 192 16.44 -19.32 -9.14
C SER A 192 17.45 -18.23 -9.47
N LYS A 193 17.41 -17.11 -8.76
CA LYS A 193 18.36 -16.01 -8.92
C LYS A 193 19.81 -16.50 -8.73
N MET A 194 20.08 -17.22 -7.65
CA MET A 194 21.42 -17.75 -7.37
C MET A 194 21.90 -18.68 -8.49
N ARG A 195 21.04 -19.59 -8.97
CA ARG A 195 21.44 -20.62 -9.96
C ARG A 195 21.53 -20.07 -11.38
N ASN A 196 20.63 -19.17 -11.76
CA ASN A 196 20.48 -18.73 -13.14
C ASN A 196 21.16 -17.38 -13.42
N GLU A 197 21.19 -16.49 -12.41
CA GLU A 197 21.71 -15.13 -12.59
C GLU A 197 23.01 -14.88 -11.82
N GLY A 198 23.26 -15.63 -10.75
CA GLY A 198 24.41 -15.40 -9.85
C GLY A 198 24.30 -14.10 -9.03
N VAL A 199 23.11 -13.46 -9.01
CA VAL A 199 22.82 -12.21 -8.31
C VAL A 199 21.57 -12.40 -7.47
N ILE A 200 21.60 -12.01 -6.18
CA ILE A 200 20.49 -12.27 -5.26
C ILE A 200 19.61 -11.01 -5.03
N LEU A 201 20.17 -9.80 -5.07
CA LEU A 201 19.47 -8.52 -4.86
C LEU A 201 19.33 -7.72 -6.14
#